data_73b5950bba2b451c687eda2c886aa4b8
#
_entry.id   73b5950bba2b451c687eda2c886aa4b8
#
_cell.length_a   1.000
_cell.length_b   1.000
_cell.length_c   1.000
_cell.angle_alpha   90.00
_cell.angle_beta   90.00
_cell.angle_gamma   90.00
#
_symmetry.space_group_name_H-M   'P 1'
#
loop_
_entity.id
_entity.type
_entity.pdbx_description
1 polymer ?
#
loop_
_entity_poly.entity_id
_entity_poly.type
_entity_poly.pdbx_seq_one_letter_code
_entity_poly.pdbx_strand_id
1 'polypeptide(L)'
;MKSVLITFDQAHYVRIIELLDKLSCRGFSYFEQMRGLGSKTGEPHYGSHAWPSMCSAIITVVEDSKVEPLLEKLHQMDEATPQLGLRAFVWNIEQAI
;
A
#
# COMPACT_ATOMS: atom_id res chain seq x y z
N MET A 1 12.08 3.30 14.10
CA MET A 1 10.75 3.25 13.48
C MET A 1 10.78 3.77 12.05
N LYS A 2 9.99 3.19 11.22
CA LYS A 2 9.89 3.55 9.81
C LYS A 2 8.45 3.88 9.45
N SER A 3 8.28 4.81 8.53
CA SER A 3 6.99 5.05 7.89
C SER A 3 6.91 4.25 6.60
N VAL A 4 5.79 3.62 6.36
CA VAL A 4 5.53 2.87 5.12
C VAL A 4 4.29 3.45 4.47
N LEU A 5 4.43 3.92 3.23
CA LEU A 5 3.32 4.34 2.41
C LEU A 5 3.03 3.23 1.41
N ILE A 6 1.81 2.73 1.42
CA ILE A 6 1.35 1.68 0.51
C ILE A 6 0.29 2.27 -0.40
N THR A 7 0.49 2.23 -1.70
CA THR A 7 -0.53 2.64 -2.67
C THR A 7 -0.99 1.41 -3.45
N PHE A 8 -2.30 1.25 -3.60
CA PHE A 8 -2.84 -0.01 -4.10
C PHE A 8 -4.22 0.17 -4.73
N ASP A 9 -4.59 -0.79 -5.58
CA ASP A 9 -5.96 -0.91 -6.09
C ASP A 9 -6.87 -1.40 -4.96
N GLN A 10 -8.11 -0.93 -4.94
CA GLN A 10 -9.08 -1.32 -3.90
C GLN A 10 -9.27 -2.83 -3.78
N ALA A 11 -9.01 -3.57 -4.84
CA ALA A 11 -9.09 -5.03 -4.80
C ALA A 11 -8.14 -5.65 -3.77
N HIS A 12 -7.07 -4.96 -3.42
CA HIS A 12 -6.10 -5.44 -2.41
C HIS A 12 -6.46 -5.07 -0.97
N TYR A 13 -7.49 -4.25 -0.75
CA TYR A 13 -7.75 -3.66 0.56
C TYR A 13 -7.82 -4.70 1.68
N VAL A 14 -8.71 -5.68 1.54
CA VAL A 14 -8.93 -6.67 2.61
C VAL A 14 -7.66 -7.43 2.93
N ARG A 15 -6.93 -7.84 1.90
CA ARG A 15 -5.68 -8.61 2.08
C ARG A 15 -4.59 -7.79 2.75
N ILE A 16 -4.50 -6.49 2.43
CA ILE A 16 -3.51 -5.62 3.08
C ILE A 16 -3.87 -5.41 4.55
N ILE A 17 -5.14 -5.17 4.87
CA ILE A 17 -5.57 -5.00 6.25
C ILE A 17 -5.30 -6.27 7.06
N GLU A 18 -5.60 -7.44 6.51
CA GLU A 18 -5.29 -8.71 7.16
C GLU A 18 -3.78 -8.88 7.38
N LEU A 19 -2.97 -8.49 6.40
CA LEU A 19 -1.52 -8.55 6.51
C LEU A 19 -0.99 -7.65 7.62
N LEU A 20 -1.47 -6.41 7.70
CA LEU A 20 -1.07 -5.48 8.75
C LEU A 20 -1.43 -6.02 10.14
N ASP A 21 -2.62 -6.59 10.28
CA ASP A 21 -3.04 -7.20 11.55
C ASP A 21 -2.15 -8.39 11.89
N LYS A 22 -1.89 -9.27 10.95
CA LYS A 22 -1.06 -10.46 11.15
C LYS A 22 0.36 -10.12 11.58
N LEU A 23 0.91 -9.03 11.05
CA LEU A 23 2.25 -8.57 11.40
C LEU A 23 2.24 -7.62 12.61
N SER A 24 1.11 -7.42 13.24
CA SER A 24 0.92 -6.50 14.37
C SER A 24 1.28 -5.05 14.04
N CYS A 25 1.05 -4.64 12.80
CA CYS A 25 1.18 -3.26 12.34
C CYS A 25 -0.16 -2.55 12.48
N ARG A 26 -0.57 -2.25 13.71
CA ARG A 26 -1.95 -1.84 13.99
C ARG A 26 -2.25 -0.36 13.80
N GLY A 27 -1.25 0.50 13.87
CA GLY A 27 -1.46 1.94 13.68
C GLY A 27 -1.33 2.31 12.22
N PHE A 28 -2.42 2.70 11.58
CA PHE A 28 -2.36 3.15 10.20
C PHE A 28 -3.44 4.19 9.91
N SER A 29 -3.21 4.99 8.87
CA SER A 29 -4.20 5.90 8.30
C SER A 29 -4.53 5.41 6.88
N TYR A 30 -5.81 5.43 6.55
CA TYR A 30 -6.30 4.90 5.28
C TYR A 30 -6.94 6.02 4.45
N PHE A 31 -6.53 6.12 3.19
CA PHE A 31 -7.10 7.03 2.20
C PHE A 31 -7.86 6.19 1.19
N GLU A 32 -9.19 6.21 1.28
CA GLU A 32 -10.03 5.26 0.56
C GLU A 32 -10.02 5.48 -0.96
N GLN A 33 -10.06 6.72 -1.39
CA GLN A 33 -10.17 7.04 -2.80
C GLN A 33 -9.11 8.05 -3.21
N MET A 34 -8.26 7.64 -4.15
CA MET A 34 -7.21 8.48 -4.72
C MET A 34 -7.14 8.21 -6.21
N ARG A 35 -6.53 9.13 -6.94
CA ARG A 35 -6.22 8.93 -8.35
C ARG A 35 -4.72 8.73 -8.51
N GLY A 36 -4.32 7.84 -9.38
CA GLY A 36 -2.90 7.62 -9.59
C GLY A 36 -2.62 6.56 -10.63
N LEU A 37 -1.34 6.39 -10.89
CA LEU A 37 -0.81 5.35 -11.75
C LEU A 37 0.30 4.67 -10.97
N GLY A 38 0.07 3.41 -10.57
CA GLY A 38 0.97 2.68 -9.68
C GLY A 38 2.29 2.24 -10.32
N SER A 39 2.31 2.17 -11.65
CA SER A 39 3.53 1.82 -12.38
C SER A 39 3.41 2.33 -13.82
N LYS A 40 4.53 2.32 -14.55
CA LYS A 40 4.52 2.76 -15.95
C LYS A 40 3.62 1.92 -16.83
N THR A 41 3.44 0.65 -16.50
CA THR A 41 2.65 -0.30 -17.28
C THR A 41 1.36 -0.73 -16.61
N GLY A 42 1.07 -0.19 -15.42
CA GLY A 42 -0.14 -0.50 -14.68
C GLY A 42 -1.35 0.29 -15.20
N GLU A 43 -2.53 -0.15 -14.79
CA GLU A 43 -3.76 0.56 -15.13
C GLU A 43 -3.85 1.88 -14.36
N PRO A 44 -4.21 3.00 -15.02
CA PRO A 44 -4.46 4.25 -14.32
C PRO A 44 -5.67 4.14 -13.39
N HIS A 45 -5.59 4.81 -12.24
CA HIS A 45 -6.67 4.83 -11.25
C HIS A 45 -7.20 6.26 -11.13
N TYR A 46 -7.87 6.74 -12.17
CA TYR A 46 -8.33 8.13 -12.25
C TYR A 46 -9.77 8.34 -11.79
N GLY A 47 -10.49 7.25 -11.51
CA GLY A 47 -11.88 7.34 -11.11
C GLY A 47 -12.79 7.90 -12.20
N SER A 48 -12.41 7.78 -13.46
CA SER A 48 -13.18 8.23 -14.60
C SER A 48 -14.00 7.09 -15.21
N HIS A 49 -14.86 7.44 -16.15
CA HIS A 49 -15.66 6.43 -16.84
C HIS A 49 -14.80 5.40 -17.59
N ALA A 50 -13.70 5.86 -18.20
CA ALA A 50 -12.78 4.98 -18.94
C ALA A 50 -11.88 4.17 -17.99
N TRP A 51 -11.60 4.70 -16.79
CA TRP A 51 -10.75 4.06 -15.79
C TRP A 51 -11.46 4.07 -14.45
N PRO A 52 -12.46 3.16 -14.28
CA PRO A 52 -13.32 3.22 -13.09
C PRO A 52 -12.67 2.77 -11.79
N SER A 53 -11.57 2.02 -11.87
CA SER A 53 -10.85 1.58 -10.68
C SER A 53 -10.29 2.76 -9.90
N MET A 54 -10.36 2.66 -8.59
CA MET A 54 -9.84 3.67 -7.69
C MET A 54 -8.58 3.16 -6.99
N CYS A 55 -7.66 4.07 -6.75
CA CYS A 55 -6.46 3.82 -5.97
C CYS A 55 -6.73 4.18 -4.52
N SER A 56 -6.16 3.42 -3.61
CA SER A 56 -6.18 3.69 -2.17
C SER A 56 -4.77 3.80 -1.64
N ALA A 57 -4.62 4.36 -0.45
CA ALA A 57 -3.32 4.43 0.20
C ALA A 57 -3.44 4.17 1.70
N ILE A 58 -2.40 3.60 2.27
CA ILE A 58 -2.25 3.43 3.71
C ILE A 58 -0.88 3.99 4.09
N ILE A 59 -0.85 4.77 5.18
CA ILE A 59 0.39 5.14 5.85
C ILE A 59 0.39 4.43 7.19
N THR A 60 1.45 3.68 7.46
CA THR A 60 1.63 3.02 8.75
C THR A 60 3.05 3.27 9.24
N VAL A 61 3.20 3.41 10.55
CA VAL A 61 4.51 3.55 11.20
C VAL A 61 4.79 2.26 11.95
N VAL A 62 5.91 1.64 11.63
CA VAL A 62 6.23 0.30 12.14
C VAL A 62 7.64 0.26 12.72
N GLU A 63 7.90 -0.71 13.57
CA GLU A 63 9.24 -1.00 14.03
C GLU A 63 10.10 -1.53 12.88
N ASP A 64 11.39 -1.27 12.93
CA ASP A 64 12.31 -1.64 11.86
C ASP A 64 12.23 -3.13 11.50
N SER A 65 12.04 -3.98 12.50
CA SER A 65 11.94 -5.43 12.29
C SER A 65 10.72 -5.87 11.49
N LYS A 66 9.71 -5.01 11.36
CA LYS A 66 8.49 -5.33 10.60
C LYS A 66 8.59 -4.99 9.12
N VAL A 67 9.56 -4.17 8.73
CA VAL A 67 9.66 -3.62 7.38
C VAL A 67 9.85 -4.72 6.35
N GLU A 68 10.86 -5.56 6.50
CA GLU A 68 11.14 -6.58 5.50
C GLU A 68 10.02 -7.61 5.34
N PRO A 69 9.45 -8.17 6.41
CA PRO A 69 8.31 -9.08 6.25
C PRO A 69 7.12 -8.42 5.56
N LEU A 70 6.85 -7.15 5.88
CA LEU A 70 5.76 -6.42 5.26
C LEU A 70 6.01 -6.21 3.77
N LEU A 71 7.18 -5.70 3.40
CA LEU A 71 7.52 -5.46 2.01
C LEU A 71 7.55 -6.74 1.19
N GLU A 72 8.05 -7.83 1.75
CA GLU A 72 8.08 -9.11 1.06
C GLU A 72 6.68 -9.59 0.69
N LYS A 73 5.74 -9.51 1.62
CA LYS A 73 4.36 -9.93 1.35
C LYS A 73 3.67 -9.01 0.35
N LEU A 74 3.90 -7.70 0.46
CA LEU A 74 3.34 -6.75 -0.50
C LEU A 74 3.91 -6.99 -1.90
N HIS A 75 5.19 -7.29 -1.99
CA HIS A 75 5.83 -7.61 -3.27
C HIS A 75 5.24 -8.86 -3.90
N GLN A 76 4.99 -9.89 -3.12
CA GLN A 76 4.32 -11.11 -3.60
C GLN A 76 2.92 -10.81 -4.15
N MET A 77 2.18 -9.92 -3.48
CA MET A 77 0.87 -9.51 -3.96
C MET A 77 0.96 -8.75 -5.28
N ASP A 78 1.96 -7.88 -5.42
CA ASP A 78 2.19 -7.15 -6.66
C ASP A 78 2.55 -8.08 -7.81
N GLU A 79 3.42 -9.04 -7.56
CA GLU A 79 3.84 -10.01 -8.57
C GLU A 79 2.67 -10.88 -9.07
N ALA A 80 1.71 -11.17 -8.20
CA ALA A 80 0.54 -11.97 -8.58
C ALA A 80 -0.41 -11.21 -9.51
N THR A 81 -0.49 -9.88 -9.39
CA THR A 81 -1.38 -9.03 -10.20
C THR A 81 -0.70 -7.70 -10.54
N PRO A 82 0.38 -7.72 -11.34
CA PRO A 82 1.19 -6.52 -11.57
C PRO A 82 0.44 -5.37 -12.22
N GLN A 83 -0.61 -5.66 -12.97
CA GLN A 83 -1.42 -4.63 -13.62
C GLN A 83 -2.17 -3.73 -12.64
N LEU A 84 -2.37 -4.17 -11.40
CA LEU A 84 -3.06 -3.37 -10.39
C LEU A 84 -2.17 -2.29 -9.76
N GLY A 85 -0.85 -2.41 -9.88
CA GLY A 85 0.06 -1.31 -9.52
C GLY A 85 0.28 -1.10 -8.02
N LEU A 86 0.40 -2.16 -7.24
CA LEU A 86 0.72 -2.08 -5.82
C LEU A 86 2.16 -1.59 -5.62
N ARG A 87 2.33 -0.55 -4.78
CA ARG A 87 3.66 0.00 -4.46
C ARG A 87 3.75 0.30 -2.98
N ALA A 88 4.97 0.21 -2.45
CA ALA A 88 5.24 0.58 -1.07
C ALA A 88 6.57 1.32 -0.99
N PHE A 89 6.62 2.35 -0.16
CA PHE A 89 7.80 3.18 0.05
C PHE A 89 8.06 3.31 1.53
N VAL A 90 9.33 3.26 1.92
CA VAL A 90 9.74 3.27 3.33
C VAL A 90 10.73 4.41 3.56
N TRP A 91 10.56 5.14 4.66
CA TRP A 91 11.54 6.13 5.10
C TRP A 91 11.61 6.22 6.62
N ASN A 92 12.68 6.82 7.11
CA ASN A 92 12.89 6.97 8.56
C ASN A 92 11.95 8.00 9.15
N ILE A 93 11.51 7.73 10.37
CA ILE A 93 10.82 8.70 11.21
C ILE A 93 11.90 9.37 12.08
N GLU A 94 12.10 10.66 11.90
CA GLU A 94 13.07 11.40 12.69
C GLU A 94 12.51 11.78 14.07
N GLN A 95 11.26 12.23 14.11
CA GLN A 95 10.60 12.66 15.34
C GLN A 95 9.11 12.33 15.27
N ALA A 96 8.53 12.03 16.41
CA ALA A 96 7.10 11.76 16.54
C ALA A 96 6.59 12.24 17.90
N ILE A 97 5.30 12.42 18.00
CA ILE A 97 4.65 12.71 19.28
C ILE A 97 3.77 11.52 19.67
#